data_5a383caad361f02d27bc34b7fcf09dad
#
_entry.id   5a383caad361f02d27bc34b7fcf09dad
#
_cell.length_a   1.000
_cell.length_b   1.000
_cell.length_c   1.000
_cell.angle_alpha   90.00
_cell.angle_beta   90.00
_cell.angle_gamma   90.00
#
_symmetry.space_group_name_H-M   'P 1'
#
loop_
_entity.id
_entity.type
_entity.pdbx_description
1 polymer ?
#
loop_
_entity_poly.entity_id
_entity_poly.type
_entity_poly.pdbx_seq_one_letter_code
_entity_poly.pdbx_strand_id
1 'polypeptide(L)'
;MLFRSFHVGYTITTDKLDALYKQLKGKGVTMTALLAKAVAVTLARHPQVNASGSDTAMTYPERVNVAVAVAMEDGGLITPVLAEADRVDLYTLSRTWADLVSRARSKQLKPDEYSTGTFTLSNLGMFGVDRFDAILPPGTGAILAVAASRPTVVATKEGAITVRRQMQVNLTADHRVIYGTHAAAFLRDLAQLIENDPDSLAL
;
A
#
# COMPACT_ATOMS: atom_id res chain seq x y z
N MET A 1 24.24 -15.19 -4.70
CA MET A 1 23.01 -14.62 -4.12
C MET A 1 21.87 -14.98 -5.06
N LEU A 2 20.98 -15.88 -4.69
CA LEU A 2 19.80 -16.18 -5.51
C LEU A 2 18.77 -15.07 -5.32
N PHE A 3 18.37 -14.40 -6.41
CA PHE A 3 17.23 -13.51 -6.40
C PHE A 3 15.99 -14.33 -6.04
N ARG A 4 15.29 -13.95 -4.97
CA ARG A 4 14.15 -14.70 -4.42
C ARG A 4 12.85 -13.90 -4.49
N SER A 5 12.90 -12.70 -5.07
CA SER A 5 11.72 -11.84 -5.25
C SER A 5 11.10 -12.04 -6.64
N PHE A 6 9.79 -11.91 -6.69
CA PHE A 6 9.00 -11.90 -7.91
C PHE A 6 8.01 -10.72 -7.85
N HIS A 7 7.44 -10.39 -9.01
CA HIS A 7 6.56 -9.23 -9.16
C HIS A 7 5.21 -9.65 -9.72
N VAL A 8 4.14 -9.09 -9.18
CA VAL A 8 2.77 -9.28 -9.68
C VAL A 8 2.13 -7.90 -9.86
N GLY A 9 1.77 -7.57 -11.10
CA GLY A 9 1.07 -6.34 -11.44
C GLY A 9 -0.44 -6.52 -11.45
N TYR A 10 -1.18 -5.47 -11.08
CA TYR A 10 -2.64 -5.43 -11.14
C TYR A 10 -3.12 -4.02 -11.50
N THR A 11 -4.23 -3.95 -12.26
CA THR A 11 -4.88 -2.68 -12.59
C THR A 11 -6.12 -2.52 -11.73
N ILE A 12 -6.22 -1.40 -11.02
CA ILE A 12 -7.35 -1.09 -10.14
C ILE A 12 -8.09 0.13 -10.67
N THR A 13 -9.41 0.03 -10.80
CA THR A 13 -10.27 1.17 -11.13
C THR A 13 -10.52 2.01 -9.87
N THR A 14 -10.21 3.31 -9.92
CA THR A 14 -10.17 4.17 -8.73
C THR A 14 -11.29 5.19 -8.66
N ASP A 15 -12.27 5.19 -9.57
CA ASP A 15 -13.33 6.21 -9.61
C ASP A 15 -14.02 6.41 -8.26
N LYS A 16 -14.39 5.33 -7.55
CA LYS A 16 -15.04 5.41 -6.24
C LYS A 16 -14.08 5.85 -5.13
N LEU A 17 -12.85 5.37 -5.15
CA LEU A 17 -11.81 5.79 -4.19
C LEU A 17 -11.53 7.29 -4.32
N ASP A 18 -11.39 7.79 -5.55
CA ASP A 18 -11.16 9.20 -5.82
C ASP A 18 -12.36 10.06 -5.39
N ALA A 19 -13.60 9.57 -5.56
CA ALA A 19 -14.81 10.23 -5.08
C ALA A 19 -14.84 10.30 -3.55
N LEU A 20 -14.55 9.19 -2.85
CA LEU A 20 -14.44 9.15 -1.39
C LEU A 20 -13.37 10.13 -0.89
N TYR A 21 -12.17 10.10 -1.50
CA TYR A 21 -11.10 11.02 -1.13
C TYR A 21 -11.51 12.49 -1.26
N LYS A 22 -12.21 12.87 -2.34
CA LYS A 22 -12.73 14.24 -2.51
C LYS A 22 -13.65 14.68 -1.38
N GLN A 23 -14.45 13.76 -0.83
CA GLN A 23 -15.35 14.03 0.31
C GLN A 23 -14.57 14.17 1.63
N LEU A 24 -13.49 13.39 1.79
CA LEU A 24 -12.78 13.28 3.07
C LEU A 24 -11.56 14.19 3.20
N LYS A 25 -10.97 14.67 2.09
CA LYS A 25 -9.77 15.52 2.12
C LYS A 25 -9.94 16.78 2.98
N GLY A 26 -11.11 17.39 2.98
CA GLY A 26 -11.43 18.54 3.81
C GLY A 26 -11.49 18.24 5.31
N LYS A 27 -11.54 16.95 5.69
CA LYS A 27 -11.51 16.46 7.08
C LYS A 27 -10.11 15.99 7.50
N GLY A 28 -9.07 16.31 6.72
CA GLY A 28 -7.68 15.96 7.02
C GLY A 28 -7.22 14.58 6.56
N VAL A 29 -8.06 13.85 5.82
CA VAL A 29 -7.68 12.55 5.24
C VAL A 29 -6.77 12.76 4.04
N THR A 30 -5.64 12.03 4.01
CA THR A 30 -4.72 12.00 2.86
C THR A 30 -4.94 10.76 2.01
N MET A 31 -4.64 10.85 0.70
CA MET A 31 -4.71 9.67 -0.18
C MET A 31 -3.77 8.54 0.29
N THR A 32 -2.61 8.89 0.82
CA THR A 32 -1.65 7.90 1.34
C THR A 32 -2.22 7.15 2.54
N ALA A 33 -2.85 7.84 3.49
CA ALA A 33 -3.48 7.19 4.63
C ALA A 33 -4.66 6.31 4.20
N LEU A 34 -5.45 6.77 3.22
CA LEU A 34 -6.56 5.99 2.67
C LEU A 34 -6.08 4.71 1.98
N LEU A 35 -5.03 4.79 1.18
CA LEU A 35 -4.40 3.63 0.55
C LEU A 35 -3.77 2.68 1.58
N ALA A 36 -3.07 3.22 2.59
CA ALA A 36 -2.49 2.43 3.66
C ALA A 36 -3.58 1.68 4.47
N LYS A 37 -4.72 2.33 4.73
CA LYS A 37 -5.88 1.69 5.37
C LYS A 37 -6.44 0.56 4.51
N ALA A 38 -6.64 0.78 3.21
CA ALA A 38 -7.12 -0.25 2.29
C ALA A 38 -6.18 -1.47 2.25
N VAL A 39 -4.88 -1.22 2.15
CA VAL A 39 -3.85 -2.27 2.21
C VAL A 39 -3.91 -3.02 3.53
N ALA A 40 -3.95 -2.32 4.67
CA ALA A 40 -3.95 -2.95 5.99
C ALA A 40 -5.18 -3.83 6.24
N VAL A 41 -6.38 -3.34 5.92
CA VAL A 41 -7.63 -4.12 6.04
C VAL A 41 -7.60 -5.37 5.15
N THR A 42 -7.02 -5.26 3.96
CA THR A 42 -6.84 -6.41 3.07
C THR A 42 -5.81 -7.39 3.62
N LEU A 43 -4.65 -6.91 4.13
CA LEU A 43 -3.60 -7.75 4.74
C LEU A 43 -4.11 -8.56 5.94
N ALA A 44 -5.04 -8.02 6.75
CA ALA A 44 -5.63 -8.74 7.86
C ALA A 44 -6.35 -10.04 7.43
N ARG A 45 -6.80 -10.10 6.18
CA ARG A 45 -7.40 -11.30 5.56
C ARG A 45 -6.39 -12.15 4.78
N HIS A 46 -5.16 -11.65 4.62
CA HIS A 46 -4.09 -12.31 3.87
C HIS A 46 -2.79 -12.40 4.70
N PRO A 47 -2.81 -13.12 5.85
CA PRO A 47 -1.66 -13.16 6.77
C PRO A 47 -0.39 -13.68 6.10
N GLN A 48 -0.51 -14.52 5.05
CA GLN A 48 0.64 -15.00 4.28
C GLN A 48 1.38 -13.85 3.55
N VAL A 49 0.67 -12.81 3.10
CA VAL A 49 1.28 -11.66 2.43
C VAL A 49 1.89 -10.68 3.44
N ASN A 50 1.44 -10.71 4.70
CA ASN A 50 2.04 -9.95 5.82
C ASN A 50 3.21 -10.70 6.49
N ALA A 51 3.46 -11.96 6.11
CA ALA A 51 4.54 -12.76 6.66
C ALA A 51 5.90 -12.38 6.07
N SER A 52 6.95 -12.66 6.83
CA SER A 52 8.34 -12.51 6.37
C SER A 52 9.13 -13.81 6.58
N GLY A 53 10.28 -13.94 5.92
CA GLY A 53 11.10 -15.12 5.99
C GLY A 53 12.57 -14.83 6.16
N SER A 54 13.23 -15.71 6.91
CA SER A 54 14.68 -15.86 6.95
C SER A 54 15.10 -17.16 6.24
N ASP A 55 16.37 -17.51 6.28
CA ASP A 55 16.86 -18.78 5.73
C ASP A 55 16.39 -20.00 6.53
N THR A 56 15.95 -19.81 7.78
CA THR A 56 15.62 -20.88 8.72
C THR A 56 14.21 -20.83 9.27
N ALA A 57 13.49 -19.70 9.11
CA ALA A 57 12.17 -19.52 9.74
C ALA A 57 11.27 -18.61 8.91
N MET A 58 9.96 -18.83 9.03
CA MET A 58 8.91 -17.91 8.63
C MET A 58 8.31 -17.25 9.86
N THR A 59 8.05 -15.93 9.76
CA THR A 59 7.44 -15.13 10.83
C THR A 59 6.07 -14.62 10.35
N TYR A 60 5.05 -14.87 11.15
CA TYR A 60 3.69 -14.36 10.93
C TYR A 60 3.39 -13.30 11.99
N PRO A 61 3.46 -12.01 11.65
CA PRO A 61 3.16 -10.94 12.60
C PRO A 61 1.70 -10.97 13.02
N GLU A 62 1.42 -10.76 14.31
CA GLU A 62 0.07 -10.62 14.84
C GLU A 62 -0.57 -9.28 14.47
N ARG A 63 0.26 -8.28 14.16
CA ARG A 63 -0.14 -6.92 13.82
C ARG A 63 0.09 -6.63 12.34
N VAL A 64 -0.72 -5.74 11.81
CA VAL A 64 -0.54 -5.19 10.47
C VAL A 64 0.04 -3.78 10.59
N ASN A 65 1.35 -3.69 10.45
CA ASN A 65 2.10 -2.43 10.53
C ASN A 65 2.56 -2.02 9.13
N VAL A 66 1.93 -1.01 8.57
CA VAL A 66 2.25 -0.55 7.20
C VAL A 66 3.33 0.51 7.25
N ALA A 67 4.52 0.17 6.80
CA ALA A 67 5.60 1.13 6.56
C ALA A 67 5.35 1.86 5.24
N VAL A 68 5.45 3.17 5.22
CA VAL A 68 5.20 3.97 4.01
C VAL A 68 6.47 4.70 3.60
N ALA A 69 6.93 4.49 2.38
CA ALA A 69 8.15 5.11 1.86
C ALA A 69 8.00 6.63 1.71
N VAL A 70 8.88 7.39 2.32
CA VAL A 70 8.96 8.86 2.26
C VAL A 70 10.34 9.28 1.76
N ALA A 71 10.37 10.00 0.64
CA ALA A 71 11.60 10.59 0.13
C ALA A 71 12.02 11.78 1.01
N MET A 72 13.31 11.84 1.33
CA MET A 72 13.94 12.91 2.09
C MET A 72 14.56 13.95 1.16
N GLU A 73 14.69 15.19 1.62
CA GLU A 73 15.27 16.30 0.81
C GLU A 73 16.73 16.06 0.44
N ASP A 74 17.47 15.31 1.25
CA ASP A 74 18.87 14.94 1.01
C ASP A 74 19.02 13.73 0.05
N GLY A 75 17.95 13.27 -0.58
CA GLY A 75 17.91 12.12 -1.47
C GLY A 75 17.82 10.77 -0.77
N GLY A 76 17.72 10.74 0.56
CA GLY A 76 17.48 9.54 1.36
C GLY A 76 16.02 9.07 1.30
N LEU A 77 15.79 7.90 1.86
CA LEU A 77 14.47 7.30 2.04
C LEU A 77 14.30 6.88 3.49
N ILE A 78 13.14 7.18 4.08
CA ILE A 78 12.73 6.65 5.37
C ILE A 78 11.33 6.05 5.25
N THR A 79 11.02 5.09 6.10
CA THR A 79 9.75 4.35 6.04
C THR A 79 9.00 4.44 7.38
N PRO A 80 8.36 5.59 7.69
CA PRO A 80 7.51 5.70 8.87
C PRO A 80 6.43 4.63 8.89
N VAL A 81 6.11 4.11 10.08
CA VAL A 81 5.21 2.98 10.26
C VAL A 81 3.87 3.43 10.83
N LEU A 82 2.81 3.09 10.13
CA LEU A 82 1.44 3.15 10.61
C LEU A 82 1.14 1.83 11.33
N ALA A 83 1.24 1.86 12.65
CA ALA A 83 1.03 0.67 13.49
C ALA A 83 -0.45 0.28 13.54
N GLU A 84 -0.73 -1.03 13.54
CA GLU A 84 -2.08 -1.63 13.62
C GLU A 84 -3.09 -0.95 12.68
N ALA A 85 -2.63 -0.64 11.45
CA ALA A 85 -3.36 0.18 10.50
C ALA A 85 -4.70 -0.44 10.05
N ASP A 86 -4.87 -1.75 10.22
CA ASP A 86 -6.12 -2.47 10.00
C ASP A 86 -7.20 -2.11 11.06
N ARG A 87 -6.79 -1.82 12.29
CA ARG A 87 -7.68 -1.60 13.45
C ARG A 87 -7.93 -0.13 13.77
N VAL A 88 -6.95 0.72 13.51
CA VAL A 88 -7.04 2.16 13.74
C VAL A 88 -7.99 2.80 12.75
N ASP A 89 -8.90 3.69 13.19
CA ASP A 89 -9.80 4.41 12.30
C ASP A 89 -9.05 5.34 11.34
N LEU A 90 -9.66 5.61 10.19
CA LEU A 90 -9.02 6.36 9.10
C LEU A 90 -8.60 7.78 9.50
N TYR A 91 -9.39 8.47 10.33
CA TYR A 91 -9.10 9.84 10.73
C TYR A 91 -7.91 9.91 11.69
N THR A 92 -7.84 8.99 12.66
CA THR A 92 -6.68 8.82 13.54
C THR A 92 -5.46 8.41 12.74
N LEU A 93 -5.59 7.46 11.82
CA LEU A 93 -4.50 7.04 10.94
C LEU A 93 -3.96 8.21 10.11
N SER A 94 -4.84 9.08 9.59
CA SER A 94 -4.46 10.26 8.81
C SER A 94 -3.71 11.30 9.65
N ARG A 95 -4.13 11.54 10.90
CA ARG A 95 -3.43 12.44 11.82
C ARG A 95 -2.06 11.89 12.18
N THR A 96 -1.98 10.60 12.50
CA THR A 96 -0.72 9.91 12.78
C THR A 96 0.24 10.00 11.58
N TRP A 97 -0.28 9.79 10.37
CA TRP A 97 0.51 9.91 9.16
C TRP A 97 1.08 11.33 8.96
N ALA A 98 0.26 12.36 9.15
CA ALA A 98 0.71 13.75 9.01
C ALA A 98 1.82 14.10 10.02
N ASP A 99 1.70 13.66 11.28
CA ASP A 99 2.72 13.83 12.31
C ASP A 99 4.02 13.07 11.95
N LEU A 100 3.91 11.80 11.57
CA LEU A 100 5.06 10.98 11.18
C LEU A 100 5.83 11.60 10.01
N VAL A 101 5.15 12.07 8.97
CA VAL A 101 5.79 12.73 7.81
C VAL A 101 6.51 14.01 8.21
N SER A 102 5.88 14.83 9.07
CA SER A 102 6.49 16.08 9.57
C SER A 102 7.78 15.77 10.34
N ARG A 103 7.74 14.80 11.25
CA ARG A 103 8.91 14.41 12.05
C ARG A 103 9.95 13.63 11.24
N ALA A 104 9.54 12.88 10.23
CA ALA A 104 10.45 12.24 9.29
C ALA A 104 11.34 13.27 8.59
N ARG A 105 10.73 14.30 8.02
CA ARG A 105 11.45 15.38 7.31
C ARG A 105 12.42 16.13 8.21
N SER A 106 12.08 16.33 9.49
CA SER A 106 12.97 16.94 10.49
C SER A 106 13.94 15.94 11.15
N LYS A 107 13.97 14.68 10.70
CA LYS A 107 14.81 13.60 11.25
C LYS A 107 14.57 13.33 12.74
N GLN A 108 13.31 13.43 13.18
CA GLN A 108 12.89 13.29 14.59
C GLN A 108 12.05 12.04 14.85
N LEU A 109 12.08 11.06 13.96
CA LEU A 109 11.43 9.77 14.20
C LEU A 109 12.22 8.95 15.23
N LYS A 110 11.49 8.26 16.10
CA LYS A 110 12.06 7.27 17.01
C LYS A 110 12.33 5.95 16.25
N PRO A 111 13.27 5.12 16.70
CA PRO A 111 13.60 3.86 16.04
C PRO A 111 12.43 2.93 15.82
N ASP A 112 11.50 2.80 16.78
CA ASP A 112 10.29 1.98 16.67
C ASP A 112 9.29 2.50 15.65
N GLU A 113 9.34 3.79 15.31
CA GLU A 113 8.45 4.41 14.32
C GLU A 113 8.86 4.15 12.86
N TYR A 114 10.02 3.52 12.60
CA TYR A 114 10.46 3.16 11.25
C TYR A 114 11.03 1.73 11.12
N SER A 115 11.14 0.98 12.22
CA SER A 115 11.72 -0.38 12.20
C SER A 115 10.71 -1.51 12.44
N THR A 116 9.46 -1.19 12.78
CA THR A 116 8.43 -2.16 13.17
C THR A 116 7.45 -2.52 12.05
N GLY A 117 7.73 -2.10 10.82
CA GLY A 117 6.88 -2.38 9.67
C GLY A 117 6.86 -3.86 9.31
N THR A 118 5.68 -4.40 9.03
CA THR A 118 5.49 -5.78 8.58
C THR A 118 5.27 -5.88 7.08
N PHE A 119 4.79 -4.80 6.47
CA PHE A 119 4.55 -4.65 5.04
C PHE A 119 4.92 -3.22 4.61
N THR A 120 5.38 -3.04 3.38
CA THR A 120 5.79 -1.71 2.89
C THR A 120 4.88 -1.23 1.76
N LEU A 121 4.52 0.05 1.79
CA LEU A 121 3.81 0.77 0.75
C LEU A 121 4.72 1.85 0.16
N SER A 122 4.94 1.82 -1.16
CA SER A 122 5.65 2.87 -1.90
C SER A 122 4.71 3.52 -2.89
N ASN A 123 4.48 4.83 -2.75
CA ASN A 123 3.56 5.57 -3.60
C ASN A 123 4.30 6.66 -4.39
N LEU A 124 4.36 6.49 -5.71
CA LEU A 124 4.91 7.46 -6.66
C LEU A 124 3.82 8.08 -7.56
N GLY A 125 2.56 7.87 -7.21
CA GLY A 125 1.42 8.38 -7.98
C GLY A 125 1.39 9.90 -8.10
N MET A 126 1.86 10.61 -7.06
CA MET A 126 1.96 12.08 -7.06
C MET A 126 2.99 12.62 -8.06
N PHE A 127 3.96 11.81 -8.47
CA PHE A 127 4.96 12.16 -9.49
C PHE A 127 4.50 11.80 -10.91
N GLY A 128 3.29 11.28 -11.08
CA GLY A 128 2.75 10.88 -12.37
C GLY A 128 3.39 9.62 -12.95
N VAL A 129 4.01 8.79 -12.12
CA VAL A 129 4.62 7.52 -12.54
C VAL A 129 3.52 6.57 -13.03
N ASP A 130 3.73 5.99 -14.21
CA ASP A 130 2.78 5.09 -14.84
C ASP A 130 2.81 3.68 -14.23
N ARG A 131 4.01 3.18 -13.98
CA ARG A 131 4.27 1.85 -13.40
C ARG A 131 5.70 1.80 -12.87
N PHE A 132 5.92 1.11 -11.75
CA PHE A 132 7.25 0.79 -11.24
C PHE A 132 7.22 -0.45 -10.36
N ASP A 133 8.38 -1.07 -10.19
CA ASP A 133 8.61 -2.15 -9.23
C ASP A 133 9.49 -1.61 -8.11
N ALA A 134 9.06 -1.85 -6.87
CA ALA A 134 9.81 -1.43 -5.70
C ALA A 134 10.74 -2.55 -5.23
N ILE A 135 11.89 -2.15 -4.66
CA ILE A 135 12.84 -3.09 -4.06
C ILE A 135 12.31 -3.53 -2.70
N LEU A 136 12.25 -4.83 -2.47
CA LEU A 136 11.80 -5.42 -1.20
C LEU A 136 12.77 -5.06 -0.07
N PRO A 137 12.33 -4.36 0.98
CA PRO A 137 13.18 -4.07 2.13
C PRO A 137 13.53 -5.33 2.92
N PRO A 138 14.73 -5.41 3.49
CA PRO A 138 15.09 -6.51 4.40
C PRO A 138 14.12 -6.61 5.58
N GLY A 139 13.75 -7.84 5.95
CA GLY A 139 12.89 -8.12 7.11
C GLY A 139 11.38 -8.09 6.82
N THR A 140 10.95 -7.64 5.64
CA THR A 140 9.55 -7.71 5.20
C THR A 140 9.39 -8.74 4.08
N GLY A 141 8.19 -9.33 3.97
CA GLY A 141 7.90 -10.32 2.91
C GLY A 141 7.40 -9.70 1.63
N ALA A 142 6.83 -8.48 1.68
CA ALA A 142 6.29 -7.83 0.50
C ALA A 142 6.32 -6.30 0.57
N ILE A 143 6.31 -5.68 -0.61
CA ILE A 143 6.16 -4.24 -0.82
C ILE A 143 5.21 -3.99 -1.98
N LEU A 144 4.27 -3.05 -1.80
CA LEU A 144 3.34 -2.61 -2.83
C LEU A 144 3.79 -1.28 -3.42
N ALA A 145 4.07 -1.26 -4.71
CA ALA A 145 4.30 -0.06 -5.50
C ALA A 145 2.95 0.45 -6.04
N VAL A 146 2.66 1.73 -5.81
CA VAL A 146 1.42 2.38 -6.26
C VAL A 146 1.77 3.51 -7.21
N ALA A 147 1.27 3.43 -8.45
CA ALA A 147 1.46 4.41 -9.50
C ALA A 147 0.31 5.45 -9.53
N ALA A 148 0.36 6.35 -10.51
CA ALA A 148 -0.64 7.41 -10.66
C ALA A 148 -2.02 6.86 -11.10
N SER A 149 -3.08 7.38 -10.50
CA SER A 149 -4.44 7.19 -11.00
C SER A 149 -4.68 8.13 -12.18
N ARG A 150 -5.01 7.58 -13.35
CA ARG A 150 -5.19 8.34 -14.60
C ARG A 150 -6.47 7.98 -15.33
N PRO A 151 -7.09 8.91 -16.06
CA PRO A 151 -8.13 8.58 -17.04
C PRO A 151 -7.59 7.61 -18.08
N THR A 152 -8.26 6.49 -18.29
CA THR A 152 -7.88 5.44 -19.22
C THR A 152 -9.10 5.02 -20.02
N VAL A 153 -8.94 4.85 -21.32
CA VAL A 153 -9.99 4.31 -22.19
C VAL A 153 -10.07 2.80 -21.95
N VAL A 154 -11.25 2.32 -21.59
CA VAL A 154 -11.50 0.92 -21.28
C VAL A 154 -12.74 0.41 -22.01
N ALA A 155 -12.75 -0.90 -22.31
CA ALA A 155 -13.96 -1.59 -22.78
C ALA A 155 -14.83 -2.00 -21.59
N THR A 156 -16.14 -1.77 -21.68
CA THR A 156 -17.10 -2.32 -20.71
C THR A 156 -17.34 -3.82 -20.99
N LYS A 157 -18.00 -4.49 -20.06
CA LYS A 157 -18.37 -5.92 -20.23
C LYS A 157 -19.29 -6.13 -21.46
N GLU A 158 -20.08 -5.11 -21.78
CA GLU A 158 -21.00 -5.10 -22.93
C GLU A 158 -20.33 -4.70 -24.25
N GLY A 159 -19.01 -4.43 -24.23
CA GLY A 159 -18.21 -4.07 -25.41
C GLY A 159 -18.23 -2.59 -25.79
N ALA A 160 -18.85 -1.72 -24.97
CA ALA A 160 -18.82 -0.26 -25.20
C ALA A 160 -17.45 0.31 -24.75
N ILE A 161 -17.05 1.43 -25.37
CA ILE A 161 -15.87 2.19 -24.97
C ILE A 161 -16.27 3.25 -23.93
N THR A 162 -15.55 3.35 -22.84
CA THR A 162 -15.74 4.35 -21.80
C THR A 162 -14.40 4.83 -21.23
N VAL A 163 -14.43 5.87 -20.40
CA VAL A 163 -13.26 6.33 -19.66
C VAL A 163 -13.45 6.01 -18.18
N ARG A 164 -12.45 5.39 -17.58
CA ARG A 164 -12.36 5.13 -16.13
C ARG A 164 -11.02 5.62 -15.61
N ARG A 165 -10.98 6.00 -14.35
CA ARG A 165 -9.68 6.24 -13.69
C ARG A 165 -9.09 4.89 -13.29
N GLN A 166 -7.86 4.67 -13.68
CA GLN A 166 -7.13 3.43 -13.37
C GLN A 166 -5.76 3.72 -12.77
N MET A 167 -5.34 2.85 -11.89
CA MET A 167 -4.07 2.88 -11.18
C MET A 167 -3.39 1.52 -11.33
N GLN A 168 -2.12 1.53 -11.71
CA GLN A 168 -1.29 0.32 -11.68
C GLN A 168 -0.71 0.15 -10.28
N VAL A 169 -0.78 -1.08 -9.78
CA VAL A 169 -0.08 -1.49 -8.57
C VAL A 169 0.77 -2.72 -8.86
N ASN A 170 1.98 -2.77 -8.29
CA ASN A 170 2.89 -3.89 -8.42
C ASN A 170 3.32 -4.36 -7.04
N LEU A 171 3.06 -5.63 -6.74
CA LEU A 171 3.54 -6.28 -5.53
C LEU A 171 4.87 -6.96 -5.82
N THR A 172 5.92 -6.58 -5.10
CA THR A 172 7.18 -7.34 -5.04
C THR A 172 7.18 -8.17 -3.77
N ALA A 173 7.38 -9.48 -3.87
CA ALA A 173 7.28 -10.39 -2.75
C ALA A 173 8.43 -11.42 -2.71
N ASP A 174 8.79 -11.87 -1.49
CA ASP A 174 9.76 -12.95 -1.27
C ASP A 174 9.11 -14.31 -1.56
N HIS A 175 9.56 -14.97 -2.64
CA HIS A 175 8.98 -16.24 -3.09
C HIS A 175 9.26 -17.42 -2.16
N ARG A 176 10.11 -17.25 -1.16
CA ARG A 176 10.30 -18.26 -0.10
C ARG A 176 9.09 -18.35 0.82
N VAL A 177 8.35 -17.25 0.97
CA VAL A 177 7.23 -17.10 1.91
C VAL A 177 5.91 -16.93 1.15
N ILE A 178 5.88 -16.09 0.12
CA ILE A 178 4.68 -15.69 -0.60
C ILE A 178 4.71 -16.29 -2.00
N TYR A 179 3.68 -17.03 -2.37
CA TYR A 179 3.54 -17.60 -3.70
C TYR A 179 2.67 -16.72 -4.59
N GLY A 180 2.75 -16.95 -5.91
CA GLY A 180 1.99 -16.17 -6.90
C GLY A 180 0.49 -16.14 -6.64
N THR A 181 -0.09 -17.24 -6.17
CA THR A 181 -1.52 -17.34 -5.80
C THR A 181 -1.90 -16.47 -4.61
N HIS A 182 -1.02 -16.36 -3.59
CA HIS A 182 -1.22 -15.47 -2.44
C HIS A 182 -1.19 -14.01 -2.87
N ALA A 183 -0.18 -13.64 -3.67
CA ALA A 183 -0.03 -12.30 -4.21
C ALA A 183 -1.24 -11.89 -5.09
N ALA A 184 -1.67 -12.77 -5.98
CA ALA A 184 -2.81 -12.54 -6.87
C ALA A 184 -4.12 -12.41 -6.08
N ALA A 185 -4.36 -13.25 -5.08
CA ALA A 185 -5.55 -13.18 -4.24
C ALA A 185 -5.60 -11.88 -3.43
N PHE A 186 -4.48 -11.47 -2.83
CA PHE A 186 -4.36 -10.19 -2.11
C PHE A 186 -4.67 -9.00 -3.04
N LEU A 187 -4.05 -8.93 -4.22
CA LEU A 187 -4.26 -7.83 -5.15
C LEU A 187 -5.69 -7.78 -5.69
N ARG A 188 -6.30 -8.94 -5.96
CA ARG A 188 -7.71 -9.03 -6.35
C ARG A 188 -8.63 -8.49 -5.26
N ASP A 189 -8.41 -8.88 -4.01
CA ASP A 189 -9.27 -8.47 -2.90
C ASP A 189 -9.06 -6.99 -2.55
N LEU A 190 -7.83 -6.47 -2.68
CA LEU A 190 -7.54 -5.03 -2.59
C LEU A 190 -8.26 -4.25 -3.70
N ALA A 191 -8.21 -4.75 -4.94
CA ALA A 191 -8.93 -4.14 -6.06
C ALA A 191 -10.44 -4.13 -5.82
N GLN A 192 -11.02 -5.25 -5.39
CA GLN A 192 -12.45 -5.34 -5.06
C GLN A 192 -12.87 -4.35 -3.98
N LEU A 193 -12.08 -4.17 -2.93
CA LEU A 193 -12.34 -3.20 -1.87
C LEU A 193 -12.34 -1.77 -2.43
N ILE A 194 -11.32 -1.40 -3.19
CA ILE A 194 -11.16 -0.06 -3.77
C ILE A 194 -12.25 0.24 -4.83
N GLU A 195 -12.57 -0.74 -5.66
CA GLU A 195 -13.51 -0.59 -6.78
C GLU A 195 -14.97 -0.61 -6.34
N ASN A 196 -15.31 -1.37 -5.31
CA ASN A 196 -16.70 -1.65 -4.97
C ASN A 196 -17.16 -1.06 -3.64
N ASP A 197 -16.31 -1.06 -2.60
CA ASP A 197 -16.68 -0.69 -1.23
C ASP A 197 -15.63 0.16 -0.50
N PRO A 198 -15.09 1.24 -1.12
CA PRO A 198 -14.11 2.08 -0.44
C PRO A 198 -14.70 2.84 0.76
N ASP A 199 -16.02 3.05 0.80
CA ASP A 199 -16.71 3.78 1.89
C ASP A 199 -16.55 3.05 3.24
N SER A 200 -16.42 1.73 3.23
CA SER A 200 -16.15 0.94 4.44
C SER A 200 -14.83 1.29 5.14
N LEU A 201 -13.90 1.93 4.45
CA LEU A 201 -12.63 2.39 5.02
C LEU A 201 -12.80 3.59 5.99
N ALA A 202 -13.92 4.30 5.91
CA ALA A 202 -14.22 5.49 6.70
C ALA A 202 -15.15 5.23 7.89
N LEU A 203 -15.53 3.96 8.12
CA LEU A 203 -16.41 3.52 9.21
C LEU A 203 -15.65 3.32 10.52
#